data_da87a88984c6e95ff3238dae4121f15b
#
_entry.id   da87a88984c6e95ff3238dae4121f15b
#
_cell.length_a   1.000
_cell.length_b   1.000
_cell.length_c   1.000
_cell.angle_alpha   90.00
_cell.angle_beta   90.00
_cell.angle_gamma   90.00
#
_symmetry.space_group_name_H-M   'P 1'
#
loop_
_entity.id
_entity.type
_entity.pdbx_description
1 polymer ?
#
loop_
_entity_poly.entity_id
_entity_poly.type
_entity_poly.pdbx_seq_one_letter_code
_entity_poly.pdbx_strand_id
1 'polypeptide(L)'
;MQYARAHETPKPANIPLTYEMPSSADNAPDSLPDLPPGLPVADAVPRLRDVLRAGRNAVLVAPPGAGKTTLVPLALLREDWAAGGRIVMLEPRRLAARAAAARMSAMRGESVGGTIGYRTRLDSAISAGTRVEVVTEGLLVRRLQSDPGLDGVAAVIFDEIHERALEADLALALCLDLQREFRPELRLLAMSATADGARLSALMDAEVIESAGRIFPVTVSHASRDIADARDLPDALARAVRDALAAHDGDILAFLPGMGEIRRAQSALDGCGALVLPLHGDLPPAEQDRALRPADQRRVVLATSIAETSLTVPGVRIVVDGGWRRTPRLDAATGLTRLATLRISRAAADQRAGRAGREAPGVAIRLWSAALHRGLPAFDRPEILEAELSGLRLDCAAWGAAPADLPFPDAPPPGAIAAAEALLAELGALADGNISALGRRMARIGAHPRLAAMLLAAEDDAGRALAADIAALLEERDPFRGPHTQSDIGPRLAALETGGGGDADRGAISRIRRAATQYRGRLR
;
A
#
# COMPACT_ATOMS: atom_id res chain seq x y z
N MET A 1 -43.60 18.98 45.58
CA MET A 1 -44.54 18.24 44.71
C MET A 1 -43.95 18.25 43.31
N GLN A 2 -43.34 17.10 42.91
CA GLN A 2 -43.69 16.34 41.69
C GLN A 2 -43.30 17.06 40.39
N TYR A 3 -42.50 16.56 39.44
CA TYR A 3 -42.10 15.19 39.07
C TYR A 3 -40.79 15.23 38.32
N ALA A 4 -39.87 14.36 38.71
CA ALA A 4 -38.75 13.93 37.88
C ALA A 4 -39.24 12.91 36.86
N ARG A 5 -38.88 13.06 35.58
CA ARG A 5 -38.94 11.97 34.61
C ARG A 5 -37.58 11.81 33.96
N ALA A 6 -36.96 10.69 34.27
CA ALA A 6 -35.78 10.17 33.60
C ALA A 6 -36.13 9.79 32.16
N HIS A 7 -35.32 10.22 31.19
CA HIS A 7 -35.31 9.68 29.84
C HIS A 7 -34.33 8.54 29.78
N GLU A 8 -34.81 7.32 29.73
CA GLU A 8 -34.06 6.15 29.38
C GLU A 8 -33.72 6.20 27.88
N THR A 9 -32.43 6.06 27.59
CA THR A 9 -31.91 5.82 26.24
C THR A 9 -32.15 4.37 25.84
N PRO A 10 -32.70 4.06 24.68
CA PRO A 10 -32.89 2.68 24.25
C PRO A 10 -31.57 2.01 23.89
N LYS A 11 -31.37 0.81 24.43
CA LYS A 11 -30.29 -0.10 24.06
C LYS A 11 -30.39 -0.48 22.57
N PRO A 12 -29.26 -0.61 21.85
CA PRO A 12 -29.28 -1.08 20.47
C PRO A 12 -29.74 -2.55 20.43
N ALA A 13 -30.68 -2.82 19.53
CA ALA A 13 -31.22 -4.15 19.28
C ALA A 13 -30.12 -5.05 18.68
N ASN A 14 -29.92 -6.20 19.32
CA ASN A 14 -29.15 -7.33 18.80
C ASN A 14 -29.92 -7.92 17.59
N ILE A 15 -29.41 -7.77 16.40
CA ILE A 15 -29.84 -8.56 15.23
C ILE A 15 -28.92 -9.78 15.17
N PRO A 16 -29.45 -11.01 15.30
CA PRO A 16 -28.64 -12.21 15.20
C PRO A 16 -28.33 -12.49 13.72
N LEU A 17 -27.04 -12.42 13.35
CA LEU A 17 -26.52 -13.08 12.18
C LEU A 17 -26.41 -14.58 12.50
N THR A 18 -27.50 -15.32 12.35
CA THR A 18 -27.48 -16.78 12.41
C THR A 18 -26.91 -17.32 11.11
N TYR A 19 -25.61 -17.50 11.08
CA TYR A 19 -24.97 -18.53 10.28
C TYR A 19 -24.88 -19.75 11.19
N GLU A 20 -25.66 -20.78 10.90
CA GLU A 20 -25.60 -22.04 11.66
C GLU A 20 -24.20 -22.64 11.54
N MET A 21 -23.50 -22.70 12.69
CA MET A 21 -22.26 -23.41 12.85
C MET A 21 -22.56 -24.91 13.00
N PRO A 22 -21.90 -25.79 12.28
CA PRO A 22 -21.94 -27.22 12.61
C PRO A 22 -21.28 -27.45 13.97
N SER A 23 -21.88 -28.32 14.76
CA SER A 23 -21.53 -28.63 16.15
C SER A 23 -20.11 -29.13 16.32
N SER A 24 -19.54 -28.71 17.44
CA SER A 24 -18.24 -29.09 18.00
C SER A 24 -17.96 -30.59 18.01
N ALA A 25 -16.92 -31.01 17.30
CA ALA A 25 -16.04 -32.12 17.70
C ALA A 25 -14.67 -31.91 17.07
N ASP A 26 -13.64 -32.06 17.91
CA ASP A 26 -12.20 -32.04 17.61
C ASP A 26 -11.54 -30.65 17.51
N ASN A 27 -11.16 -30.17 18.71
CA ASN A 27 -10.11 -29.16 18.90
C ASN A 27 -8.73 -29.78 18.59
N ALA A 28 -8.36 -29.84 17.32
CA ALA A 28 -6.98 -29.88 16.90
C ALA A 28 -6.59 -28.45 16.46
N PRO A 29 -5.45 -27.87 16.92
CA PRO A 29 -5.07 -26.50 16.58
C PRO A 29 -4.69 -26.27 15.11
N ASP A 30 -4.82 -27.26 14.25
CA ASP A 30 -4.36 -27.25 12.83
C ASP A 30 -5.44 -27.44 11.75
N SER A 31 -6.73 -27.46 12.09
CA SER A 31 -7.77 -27.48 11.07
C SER A 31 -8.05 -26.06 10.56
N LEU A 32 -7.29 -25.59 9.57
CA LEU A 32 -7.79 -24.53 8.70
C LEU A 32 -9.08 -25.03 8.05
N PRO A 33 -10.18 -24.28 8.08
CA PRO A 33 -11.35 -24.61 7.26
C PRO A 33 -10.89 -24.82 5.81
N ASP A 34 -11.48 -25.78 5.13
CA ASP A 34 -11.20 -26.00 3.72
C ASP A 34 -11.21 -24.66 3.00
N LEU A 35 -10.20 -24.44 2.14
CA LEU A 35 -10.06 -23.20 1.39
C LEU A 35 -11.41 -22.86 0.76
N PRO A 36 -11.91 -21.59 0.92
CA PRO A 36 -13.25 -21.26 0.44
C PRO A 36 -13.39 -21.66 -1.02
N PRO A 37 -14.35 -22.51 -1.37
CA PRO A 37 -14.54 -22.94 -2.74
C PRO A 37 -14.86 -21.73 -3.62
N GLY A 38 -14.24 -21.68 -4.80
CA GLY A 38 -14.59 -20.70 -5.83
C GLY A 38 -13.67 -19.49 -5.96
N LEU A 39 -12.58 -19.39 -5.19
CA LEU A 39 -11.54 -18.41 -5.48
C LEU A 39 -10.64 -18.95 -6.62
N PRO A 40 -10.47 -18.18 -7.70
CA PRO A 40 -9.74 -18.67 -8.88
C PRO A 40 -8.31 -19.14 -8.61
N VAL A 41 -7.60 -18.47 -7.67
CA VAL A 41 -6.22 -18.84 -7.32
C VAL A 41 -6.12 -20.22 -6.68
N ALA A 42 -7.22 -20.80 -6.20
CA ALA A 42 -7.20 -22.14 -5.57
C ALA A 42 -6.65 -23.21 -6.50
N ASP A 43 -6.89 -23.09 -7.81
CA ASP A 43 -6.40 -24.04 -8.83
C ASP A 43 -4.86 -24.03 -8.94
N ALA A 44 -4.23 -22.88 -8.67
CA ALA A 44 -2.78 -22.72 -8.73
C ALA A 44 -2.06 -23.15 -7.43
N VAL A 45 -2.78 -23.20 -6.29
CA VAL A 45 -2.20 -23.49 -4.98
C VAL A 45 -1.46 -24.83 -4.92
N PRO A 46 -1.99 -25.96 -5.42
CA PRO A 46 -1.27 -27.24 -5.37
C PRO A 46 0.11 -27.15 -6.04
N ARG A 47 0.17 -26.59 -7.25
CA ARG A 47 1.43 -26.42 -7.98
C ARG A 47 2.39 -25.48 -7.25
N LEU A 48 1.88 -24.39 -6.70
CA LEU A 48 2.67 -23.42 -5.91
C LEU A 48 3.31 -24.11 -4.69
N ARG A 49 2.55 -24.93 -3.95
CA ARG A 49 3.05 -25.69 -2.81
C ARG A 49 4.16 -26.65 -3.21
N ASP A 50 3.99 -27.39 -4.33
CA ASP A 50 5.00 -28.31 -4.82
C ASP A 50 6.32 -27.62 -5.18
N VAL A 51 6.24 -26.47 -5.86
CA VAL A 51 7.42 -25.67 -6.23
C VAL A 51 8.17 -25.17 -4.97
N LEU A 52 7.45 -24.57 -4.03
CA LEU A 52 8.06 -24.04 -2.80
C LEU A 52 8.56 -25.16 -1.88
N ARG A 53 7.89 -26.32 -1.84
CA ARG A 53 8.34 -27.52 -1.10
C ARG A 53 9.65 -28.07 -1.66
N ALA A 54 9.82 -28.02 -2.99
CA ALA A 54 11.07 -28.40 -3.65
C ALA A 54 12.22 -27.40 -3.42
N GLY A 55 12.02 -26.34 -2.66
CA GLY A 55 13.05 -25.33 -2.35
C GLY A 55 13.24 -24.29 -3.44
N ARG A 56 12.37 -24.22 -4.44
CA ARG A 56 12.46 -23.25 -5.54
C ARG A 56 11.62 -22.00 -5.26
N ASN A 57 12.03 -20.88 -5.81
CA ASN A 57 11.21 -19.66 -5.83
C ASN A 57 10.04 -19.80 -6.82
N ALA A 58 9.02 -18.98 -6.63
CA ALA A 58 7.85 -18.97 -7.51
C ALA A 58 7.41 -17.57 -7.87
N VAL A 59 6.86 -17.41 -9.07
CA VAL A 59 6.13 -16.21 -9.52
C VAL A 59 4.69 -16.64 -9.80
N LEU A 60 3.75 -16.13 -9.02
CA LEU A 60 2.33 -16.38 -9.21
C LEU A 60 1.69 -15.23 -9.98
N VAL A 61 1.22 -15.51 -11.18
CA VAL A 61 0.49 -14.56 -12.01
C VAL A 61 -0.99 -14.89 -11.94
N ALA A 62 -1.79 -13.98 -11.39
CA ALA A 62 -3.22 -14.16 -11.32
C ALA A 62 -3.94 -12.79 -11.32
N PRO A 63 -5.11 -12.67 -11.96
CA PRO A 63 -5.81 -11.39 -12.06
C PRO A 63 -6.19 -10.82 -10.70
N PRO A 64 -6.46 -9.51 -10.62
CA PRO A 64 -6.95 -8.88 -9.40
C PRO A 64 -8.26 -9.54 -8.93
N GLY A 65 -8.37 -9.80 -7.62
CA GLY A 65 -9.55 -10.46 -7.05
C GLY A 65 -9.56 -11.98 -7.12
N ALA A 66 -8.53 -12.61 -7.68
CA ALA A 66 -8.39 -14.07 -7.68
C ALA A 66 -8.20 -14.69 -6.27
N GLY A 67 -7.95 -13.88 -5.25
CA GLY A 67 -7.71 -14.32 -3.87
C GLY A 67 -6.25 -14.53 -3.51
N LYS A 68 -5.28 -14.08 -4.34
CA LYS A 68 -3.82 -14.20 -4.09
C LYS A 68 -3.44 -13.78 -2.67
N THR A 69 -3.71 -12.53 -2.35
CA THR A 69 -3.34 -11.86 -1.10
C THR A 69 -3.84 -12.58 0.16
N THR A 70 -4.98 -13.27 0.08
CA THR A 70 -5.60 -13.88 1.26
C THR A 70 -5.46 -15.38 1.32
N LEU A 71 -5.62 -16.08 0.18
CA LEU A 71 -5.62 -17.53 0.16
C LEU A 71 -4.21 -18.12 0.19
N VAL A 72 -3.28 -17.51 -0.56
CA VAL A 72 -1.92 -18.04 -0.71
C VAL A 72 -1.16 -18.09 0.62
N PRO A 73 -1.08 -17.02 1.43
CA PRO A 73 -0.39 -17.10 2.72
C PRO A 73 -1.01 -18.14 3.67
N LEU A 74 -2.34 -18.27 3.66
CA LEU A 74 -3.05 -19.27 4.47
C LEU A 74 -2.76 -20.71 4.02
N ALA A 75 -2.68 -20.95 2.71
CA ALA A 75 -2.34 -22.24 2.16
C ALA A 75 -0.91 -22.65 2.52
N LEU A 76 0.03 -21.70 2.51
CA LEU A 76 1.44 -21.95 2.83
C LEU A 76 1.70 -22.17 4.32
N LEU A 77 0.84 -21.71 5.23
CA LEU A 77 0.96 -21.98 6.67
C LEU A 77 0.92 -23.49 7.01
N ARG A 78 0.36 -24.32 6.13
CA ARG A 78 0.24 -25.76 6.32
C ARG A 78 1.47 -26.56 5.86
N GLU A 79 2.45 -25.86 5.29
CA GLU A 79 3.66 -26.52 4.78
C GLU A 79 4.65 -26.79 5.91
N ASP A 80 5.25 -27.99 5.92
CA ASP A 80 6.21 -28.42 6.93
C ASP A 80 7.41 -27.45 7.02
N TRP A 81 7.86 -26.94 5.87
CA TRP A 81 8.95 -25.96 5.84
C TRP A 81 8.59 -24.61 6.48
N ALA A 82 7.30 -24.30 6.58
CA ALA A 82 6.83 -23.10 7.27
C ALA A 82 6.59 -23.33 8.78
N ALA A 83 6.57 -24.58 9.27
CA ALA A 83 6.12 -24.93 10.63
C ALA A 83 6.91 -24.22 11.75
N GLY A 84 8.21 -24.01 11.58
CA GLY A 84 9.07 -23.35 12.57
C GLY A 84 9.26 -21.84 12.39
N GLY A 85 8.68 -21.22 11.33
CA GLY A 85 8.98 -19.84 10.96
C GLY A 85 7.74 -19.00 10.67
N ARG A 86 7.98 -17.72 10.40
CA ARG A 86 6.96 -16.77 9.93
C ARG A 86 6.97 -16.67 8.42
N ILE A 87 5.81 -16.38 7.86
CA ILE A 87 5.64 -15.92 6.49
C ILE A 87 5.49 -14.39 6.57
N VAL A 88 6.40 -13.66 5.96
CA VAL A 88 6.33 -12.19 5.86
C VAL A 88 5.76 -11.85 4.49
N MET A 89 4.66 -11.10 4.44
CA MET A 89 4.04 -10.67 3.19
C MET A 89 4.11 -9.16 3.06
N LEU A 90 4.71 -8.68 1.97
CA LEU A 90 4.77 -7.27 1.64
C LEU A 90 3.50 -6.84 0.94
N GLU A 91 2.95 -5.73 1.40
CA GLU A 91 1.84 -5.02 0.78
C GLU A 91 2.23 -3.55 0.55
N PRO A 92 1.98 -2.99 -0.65
CA PRO A 92 2.46 -1.64 -0.96
C PRO A 92 1.76 -0.55 -0.14
N ARG A 93 0.61 -0.85 0.45
CA ARG A 93 -0.24 0.17 1.09
C ARG A 93 -0.69 -0.23 2.49
N ARG A 94 -0.59 0.70 3.44
CA ARG A 94 -0.99 0.50 4.85
C ARG A 94 -2.43 -0.01 5.01
N LEU A 95 -3.36 0.54 4.22
CA LEU A 95 -4.77 0.10 4.26
C LEU A 95 -4.91 -1.33 3.75
N ALA A 96 -4.22 -1.68 2.67
CA ALA A 96 -4.24 -3.02 2.10
C ALA A 96 -3.64 -4.05 3.07
N ALA A 97 -2.50 -3.75 3.69
CA ALA A 97 -1.89 -4.63 4.69
C ALA A 97 -2.85 -4.93 5.85
N ARG A 98 -3.54 -3.91 6.38
CA ARG A 98 -4.53 -4.06 7.44
C ARG A 98 -5.77 -4.85 6.98
N ALA A 99 -6.28 -4.56 5.78
CA ALA A 99 -7.42 -5.25 5.21
C ALA A 99 -7.12 -6.71 4.90
N ALA A 100 -5.94 -7.02 4.36
CA ALA A 100 -5.47 -8.38 4.10
C ALA A 100 -5.38 -9.19 5.40
N ALA A 101 -4.72 -8.65 6.43
CA ALA A 101 -4.64 -9.29 7.74
C ALA A 101 -6.03 -9.53 8.35
N ALA A 102 -6.91 -8.52 8.32
CA ALA A 102 -8.28 -8.65 8.85
C ALA A 102 -9.08 -9.71 8.08
N ARG A 103 -8.96 -9.76 6.76
CA ARG A 103 -9.64 -10.76 5.94
C ARG A 103 -9.14 -12.18 6.21
N MET A 104 -7.82 -12.39 6.27
CA MET A 104 -7.24 -13.69 6.60
C MET A 104 -7.62 -14.15 8.01
N SER A 105 -7.59 -13.26 9.00
CA SER A 105 -8.02 -13.58 10.37
C SER A 105 -9.49 -13.97 10.43
N ALA A 106 -10.37 -13.23 9.72
CA ALA A 106 -11.79 -13.56 9.65
C ALA A 106 -12.04 -14.93 8.98
N MET A 107 -11.27 -15.28 7.94
CA MET A 107 -11.35 -16.61 7.30
C MET A 107 -10.93 -17.76 8.24
N ARG A 108 -10.13 -17.45 9.26
CA ARG A 108 -9.73 -18.41 10.30
C ARG A 108 -10.63 -18.37 11.55
N GLY A 109 -11.57 -17.44 11.62
CA GLY A 109 -12.41 -17.26 12.82
C GLY A 109 -11.65 -16.67 14.01
N GLU A 110 -10.53 -15.95 13.78
CA GLU A 110 -9.70 -15.36 14.84
C GLU A 110 -9.62 -13.82 14.71
N SER A 111 -9.17 -13.15 15.76
CA SER A 111 -8.89 -11.72 15.74
C SER A 111 -7.52 -11.43 15.12
N VAL A 112 -7.37 -10.26 14.53
CA VAL A 112 -6.08 -9.78 14.02
C VAL A 112 -5.08 -9.65 15.18
N GLY A 113 -3.85 -10.10 14.95
CA GLY A 113 -2.79 -10.16 15.96
C GLY A 113 -2.63 -11.55 16.62
N GLY A 114 -3.50 -12.50 16.30
CA GLY A 114 -3.33 -13.92 16.60
C GLY A 114 -2.32 -14.57 15.64
N THR A 115 -2.74 -15.62 14.92
CA THR A 115 -1.91 -16.28 13.88
C THR A 115 -1.57 -15.33 12.73
N ILE A 116 -2.50 -14.45 12.40
CA ILE A 116 -2.35 -13.43 11.35
C ILE A 116 -2.24 -12.06 11.99
N GLY A 117 -1.20 -11.32 11.62
CA GLY A 117 -1.01 -9.96 12.09
C GLY A 117 -0.50 -9.04 11.00
N TYR A 118 -0.43 -7.76 11.32
CA TYR A 118 0.17 -6.77 10.41
C TYR A 118 1.04 -5.79 11.16
N ARG A 119 1.96 -5.18 10.42
CA ARG A 119 2.79 -4.06 10.90
C ARG A 119 2.92 -3.02 9.81
N THR A 120 2.61 -1.78 10.18
CA THR A 120 2.85 -0.59 9.36
C THR A 120 3.72 0.40 10.14
N ARG A 121 4.19 1.46 9.52
CA ARG A 121 5.04 2.46 10.19
C ARG A 121 4.45 3.00 11.50
N LEU A 122 3.13 3.22 11.58
CA LEU A 122 2.46 3.88 12.71
C LEU A 122 1.47 3.00 13.47
N ASP A 123 1.27 1.76 13.05
CA ASP A 123 0.26 0.88 13.61
C ASP A 123 0.66 -0.58 13.44
N SER A 124 0.37 -1.43 14.43
CA SER A 124 0.65 -2.85 14.37
C SER A 124 -0.30 -3.66 15.25
N ALA A 125 -0.63 -4.87 14.80
CA ALA A 125 -1.34 -5.88 15.57
C ALA A 125 -0.64 -7.22 15.33
N ILE A 126 0.25 -7.60 16.25
CA ILE A 126 1.04 -8.82 16.24
C ILE A 126 1.18 -9.38 17.64
N SER A 127 1.47 -10.67 17.76
CA SER A 127 1.79 -11.35 19.01
C SER A 127 2.94 -12.34 18.81
N ALA A 128 3.34 -13.02 19.88
CA ALA A 128 4.30 -14.12 19.79
C ALA A 128 3.77 -15.28 18.93
N GLY A 129 2.45 -15.46 18.86
CA GLY A 129 1.78 -16.48 18.04
C GLY A 129 1.62 -16.10 16.56
N THR A 130 2.01 -14.90 16.13
CA THR A 130 1.84 -14.46 14.75
C THR A 130 2.75 -15.26 13.82
N ARG A 131 2.15 -15.92 12.84
CA ARG A 131 2.77 -16.78 11.84
C ARG A 131 2.76 -16.17 10.43
N VAL A 132 1.73 -15.39 10.09
CA VAL A 132 1.72 -14.54 8.90
C VAL A 132 1.76 -13.09 9.34
N GLU A 133 2.80 -12.38 8.95
CA GLU A 133 3.00 -10.96 9.26
C GLU A 133 2.91 -10.17 7.96
N VAL A 134 1.83 -9.39 7.79
CA VAL A 134 1.66 -8.50 6.65
C VAL A 134 2.34 -7.17 6.96
N VAL A 135 3.31 -6.77 6.13
CA VAL A 135 4.12 -5.57 6.36
C VAL A 135 4.10 -4.64 5.15
N THR A 136 4.31 -3.34 5.39
CA THR A 136 4.61 -2.42 4.30
C THR A 136 6.09 -2.52 3.91
N GLU A 137 6.40 -2.22 2.66
CA GLU A 137 7.69 -2.45 2.00
C GLU A 137 8.89 -1.95 2.79
N GLY A 138 8.92 -0.69 3.20
CA GLY A 138 10.03 -0.11 3.96
C GLY A 138 10.25 -0.72 5.35
N LEU A 139 9.31 -1.48 5.88
CA LEU A 139 9.52 -2.22 7.13
C LEU A 139 10.35 -3.48 6.91
N LEU A 140 10.21 -4.15 5.77
CA LEU A 140 11.07 -5.28 5.46
C LEU A 140 12.51 -4.85 5.20
N VAL A 141 12.73 -3.77 4.45
CA VAL A 141 14.08 -3.19 4.25
C VAL A 141 14.75 -2.91 5.59
N ARG A 142 14.05 -2.26 6.52
CA ARG A 142 14.58 -2.00 7.88
C ARG A 142 14.83 -3.27 8.69
N ARG A 143 13.96 -4.27 8.55
CA ARG A 143 14.17 -5.55 9.21
C ARG A 143 15.44 -6.23 8.70
N LEU A 144 15.66 -6.25 7.39
CA LEU A 144 16.89 -6.78 6.77
C LEU A 144 18.15 -6.06 7.28
N GLN A 145 18.08 -4.75 7.53
CA GLN A 145 19.22 -4.00 8.09
C GLN A 145 19.48 -4.29 9.57
N SER A 146 18.44 -4.58 10.36
CA SER A 146 18.57 -4.88 11.79
C SER A 146 18.77 -6.37 12.08
N ASP A 147 18.29 -7.23 11.21
CA ASP A 147 18.32 -8.70 11.24
C ASP A 147 18.62 -9.20 9.81
N PRO A 148 19.89 -9.12 9.37
CA PRO A 148 20.26 -9.48 7.99
C PRO A 148 19.98 -10.95 7.65
N GLY A 149 19.95 -11.83 8.65
CA GLY A 149 19.63 -13.25 8.48
C GLY A 149 18.13 -13.52 8.35
N LEU A 150 17.24 -12.55 8.63
CA LEU A 150 15.80 -12.75 8.75
C LEU A 150 15.45 -13.94 9.64
N ASP A 151 16.03 -13.99 10.84
CA ASP A 151 15.88 -15.12 11.76
C ASP A 151 14.41 -15.40 12.06
N GLY A 152 14.04 -16.68 11.98
CA GLY A 152 12.67 -17.13 12.18
C GLY A 152 11.71 -16.78 11.04
N VAL A 153 12.19 -16.30 9.88
CA VAL A 153 11.38 -16.14 8.67
C VAL A 153 11.61 -17.34 7.73
N ALA A 154 10.53 -18.02 7.37
CA ALA A 154 10.56 -19.17 6.46
C ALA A 154 10.30 -18.76 5.00
N ALA A 155 9.50 -17.72 4.79
CA ALA A 155 9.19 -17.21 3.44
C ALA A 155 8.94 -15.71 3.45
N VAL A 156 9.26 -15.09 2.31
CA VAL A 156 8.87 -13.71 1.99
C VAL A 156 7.99 -13.72 0.74
N ILE A 157 6.82 -13.10 0.86
CA ILE A 157 5.86 -12.94 -0.24
C ILE A 157 5.84 -11.46 -0.64
N PHE A 158 6.10 -11.20 -1.90
CA PHE A 158 6.02 -9.87 -2.51
C PHE A 158 4.69 -9.76 -3.25
N ASP A 159 3.66 -9.18 -2.59
CA ASP A 159 2.37 -8.97 -3.26
C ASP A 159 2.39 -7.68 -4.09
N GLU A 160 1.62 -7.68 -5.18
CA GLU A 160 1.51 -6.59 -6.16
C GLU A 160 2.89 -6.07 -6.67
N ILE A 161 3.90 -6.96 -6.80
CA ILE A 161 5.27 -6.60 -7.21
C ILE A 161 5.33 -5.86 -8.56
N HIS A 162 4.30 -5.99 -9.39
CA HIS A 162 4.16 -5.27 -10.66
C HIS A 162 3.92 -3.76 -10.50
N GLU A 163 3.60 -3.27 -9.29
CA GLU A 163 3.55 -1.82 -9.02
C GLU A 163 4.95 -1.17 -9.09
N ARG A 164 6.02 -1.96 -8.99
CA ARG A 164 7.42 -1.56 -9.17
C ARG A 164 7.82 -0.40 -8.26
N ALA A 165 7.37 -0.45 -7.00
CA ALA A 165 7.79 0.49 -5.97
C ALA A 165 9.27 0.31 -5.61
N LEU A 166 9.97 1.42 -5.33
CA LEU A 166 11.41 1.44 -5.03
C LEU A 166 11.78 0.53 -3.86
N GLU A 167 11.03 0.62 -2.77
CA GLU A 167 11.29 -0.16 -1.55
C GLU A 167 10.99 -1.67 -1.75
N ALA A 168 10.02 -2.03 -2.61
CA ALA A 168 9.74 -3.42 -2.96
C ALA A 168 10.85 -4.02 -3.82
N ASP A 169 11.31 -3.29 -4.85
CA ASP A 169 12.40 -3.72 -5.70
C ASP A 169 13.71 -3.87 -4.90
N LEU A 170 13.99 -2.95 -3.95
CA LEU A 170 15.12 -3.07 -3.03
C LEU A 170 14.98 -4.28 -2.10
N ALA A 171 13.82 -4.46 -1.47
CA ALA A 171 13.59 -5.60 -0.58
C ALA A 171 13.75 -6.95 -1.31
N LEU A 172 13.26 -7.02 -2.56
CA LEU A 172 13.46 -8.22 -3.40
C LEU A 172 14.94 -8.47 -3.69
N ALA A 173 15.67 -7.43 -4.09
CA ALA A 173 17.11 -7.54 -4.39
C ALA A 173 17.91 -8.01 -3.18
N LEU A 174 17.63 -7.44 -1.98
CA LEU A 174 18.28 -7.85 -0.73
C LEU A 174 17.90 -9.28 -0.31
N CYS A 175 16.64 -9.68 -0.48
CA CYS A 175 16.22 -11.06 -0.17
C CYS A 175 16.84 -12.09 -1.12
N LEU A 176 17.01 -11.77 -2.40
CA LEU A 176 17.68 -12.62 -3.36
C LEU A 176 19.17 -12.77 -3.04
N ASP A 177 19.81 -11.67 -2.65
CA ASP A 177 21.21 -11.68 -2.22
C ASP A 177 21.38 -12.49 -0.92
N LEU A 178 20.51 -12.28 0.07
CA LEU A 178 20.48 -13.08 1.29
C LEU A 178 20.30 -14.57 1.01
N GLN A 179 19.34 -14.94 0.14
CA GLN A 179 19.07 -16.32 -0.23
C GLN A 179 20.29 -16.97 -0.88
N ARG A 180 20.94 -16.24 -1.78
CA ARG A 180 22.11 -16.74 -2.51
C ARG A 180 23.31 -16.98 -1.59
N GLU A 181 23.58 -16.08 -0.66
CA GLU A 181 24.82 -16.07 0.11
C GLU A 181 24.68 -16.81 1.47
N PHE A 182 23.52 -16.74 2.12
CA PHE A 182 23.39 -17.15 3.53
C PHE A 182 22.16 -18.01 3.85
N ARG A 183 21.05 -17.87 3.11
CA ARG A 183 19.76 -18.48 3.45
C ARG A 183 19.15 -19.22 2.25
N PRO A 184 19.84 -20.25 1.70
CA PRO A 184 19.32 -20.98 0.53
C PRO A 184 17.96 -21.67 0.78
N GLU A 185 17.59 -21.87 2.04
CA GLU A 185 16.28 -22.44 2.41
C GLU A 185 15.15 -21.39 2.47
N LEU A 186 15.44 -20.08 2.46
CA LEU A 186 14.42 -19.03 2.44
C LEU A 186 13.56 -19.14 1.18
N ARG A 187 12.24 -19.16 1.31
CA ARG A 187 11.33 -19.20 0.16
C ARG A 187 10.93 -17.81 -0.26
N LEU A 188 11.07 -17.50 -1.55
CA LEU A 188 10.66 -16.23 -2.12
C LEU A 188 9.51 -16.45 -3.12
N LEU A 189 8.42 -15.73 -2.91
CA LEU A 189 7.24 -15.77 -3.78
C LEU A 189 6.90 -14.36 -4.23
N ALA A 190 6.91 -14.13 -5.54
CA ALA A 190 6.38 -12.90 -6.14
C ALA A 190 4.96 -13.13 -6.64
N MET A 191 4.02 -12.24 -6.30
CA MET A 191 2.64 -12.26 -6.79
C MET A 191 2.37 -11.04 -7.64
N SER A 192 1.86 -11.27 -8.85
CA SER A 192 1.62 -10.23 -9.86
C SER A 192 0.22 -10.34 -10.45
N ALA A 193 -0.35 -9.20 -10.84
CA ALA A 193 -1.59 -9.14 -11.60
C ALA A 193 -1.36 -9.03 -13.12
N THR A 194 -0.12 -8.89 -13.56
CA THR A 194 0.23 -8.69 -14.97
C THR A 194 1.19 -9.78 -15.47
N ALA A 195 1.23 -9.96 -16.79
CA ALA A 195 2.02 -10.99 -17.48
C ALA A 195 3.56 -10.78 -17.45
N ASP A 196 4.09 -9.83 -16.67
CA ASP A 196 5.54 -9.60 -16.53
C ASP A 196 6.26 -10.70 -15.72
N GLY A 197 5.61 -11.86 -15.58
CA GLY A 197 6.13 -13.02 -14.87
C GLY A 197 7.45 -13.56 -15.42
N ALA A 198 7.68 -13.48 -16.72
CA ALA A 198 8.90 -14.02 -17.35
C ALA A 198 10.18 -13.29 -16.86
N ARG A 199 10.13 -11.97 -16.71
CA ARG A 199 11.26 -11.18 -16.22
C ARG A 199 11.57 -11.44 -14.75
N LEU A 200 10.54 -11.50 -13.90
CA LEU A 200 10.68 -11.86 -12.50
C LEU A 200 11.15 -13.30 -12.34
N SER A 201 10.64 -14.22 -13.16
CA SER A 201 11.08 -15.62 -13.19
C SER A 201 12.58 -15.75 -13.47
N ALA A 202 13.07 -15.06 -14.48
CA ALA A 202 14.50 -15.07 -14.82
C ALA A 202 15.36 -14.45 -13.69
N LEU A 203 14.88 -13.36 -13.05
CA LEU A 203 15.61 -12.71 -11.95
C LEU A 203 15.69 -13.58 -10.70
N MET A 204 14.59 -14.26 -10.36
CA MET A 204 14.43 -15.02 -9.13
C MET A 204 14.81 -16.50 -9.29
N ASP A 205 15.20 -16.95 -10.47
CA ASP A 205 15.30 -18.37 -10.83
C ASP A 205 14.03 -19.13 -10.40
N ALA A 206 12.86 -18.59 -10.76
CA ALA A 206 11.58 -19.00 -10.24
C ALA A 206 10.70 -19.62 -11.32
N GLU A 207 9.84 -20.56 -10.92
CA GLU A 207 8.81 -21.09 -11.79
C GLU A 207 7.62 -20.14 -11.87
N VAL A 208 7.13 -19.86 -13.09
CA VAL A 208 5.90 -19.08 -13.30
C VAL A 208 4.69 -20.00 -13.18
N ILE A 209 3.76 -19.63 -12.32
CA ILE A 209 2.50 -20.32 -12.10
C ILE A 209 1.39 -19.36 -12.43
N GLU A 210 0.54 -19.72 -13.38
CA GLU A 210 -0.58 -18.89 -13.82
C GLU A 210 -1.89 -19.42 -13.28
N SER A 211 -2.73 -18.49 -12.79
CA SER A 211 -4.12 -18.78 -12.46
C SER A 211 -5.02 -18.04 -13.44
N ALA A 212 -5.84 -18.78 -14.15
CA ALA A 212 -6.70 -18.23 -15.20
C ALA A 212 -7.70 -17.19 -14.69
N GLY A 213 -8.06 -17.23 -13.41
CA GLY A 213 -8.99 -16.29 -12.77
C GLY A 213 -10.38 -16.33 -13.42
N ARG A 214 -11.39 -15.94 -12.66
CA ARG A 214 -12.73 -15.71 -13.20
C ARG A 214 -12.94 -14.20 -13.30
N ILE A 215 -12.84 -13.64 -14.51
CA ILE A 215 -13.15 -12.25 -14.77
C ILE A 215 -14.40 -12.22 -15.63
N PHE A 216 -15.42 -11.47 -15.19
CA PHE A 216 -16.59 -11.24 -16.02
C PHE A 216 -16.30 -10.17 -17.08
N PRO A 217 -16.98 -10.20 -18.23
CA PRO A 217 -16.79 -9.20 -19.28
C PRO A 217 -17.04 -7.78 -18.78
N VAL A 218 -16.19 -6.86 -19.18
CA VAL A 218 -16.35 -5.42 -18.92
C VAL A 218 -16.46 -4.69 -20.23
N THR A 219 -17.58 -3.99 -20.43
CA THR A 219 -17.78 -3.10 -21.57
C THR A 219 -17.06 -1.78 -21.32
N VAL A 220 -16.05 -1.46 -22.13
CA VAL A 220 -15.27 -0.22 -21.99
C VAL A 220 -15.75 0.82 -22.97
N SER A 221 -16.09 2.02 -22.49
CA SER A 221 -16.40 3.19 -23.30
C SER A 221 -15.40 4.33 -23.04
N HIS A 222 -15.23 5.21 -24.03
CA HIS A 222 -14.37 6.37 -23.96
C HIS A 222 -15.16 7.64 -24.21
N ALA A 223 -14.77 8.72 -23.54
CA ALA A 223 -15.33 10.03 -23.84
C ALA A 223 -14.96 10.48 -25.27
N SER A 224 -15.80 11.32 -25.88
CA SER A 224 -15.55 11.89 -27.19
C SER A 224 -14.46 12.98 -27.18
N ARG A 225 -14.21 13.59 -26.02
CA ARG A 225 -13.24 14.67 -25.81
C ARG A 225 -12.38 14.40 -24.60
N ASP A 226 -11.13 14.89 -24.64
CA ASP A 226 -10.20 14.81 -23.55
C ASP A 226 -10.43 15.94 -22.55
N ILE A 227 -10.28 15.63 -21.25
CA ILE A 227 -10.18 16.65 -20.20
C ILE A 227 -8.75 17.15 -20.21
N ALA A 228 -8.55 18.42 -20.55
CA ALA A 228 -7.21 19.02 -20.69
C ALA A 228 -6.56 19.29 -19.33
N ASP A 229 -7.34 19.75 -18.34
CA ASP A 229 -6.87 20.11 -17.00
C ASP A 229 -7.53 19.21 -15.94
N ALA A 230 -6.70 18.63 -15.07
CA ALA A 230 -7.19 17.83 -13.94
C ALA A 230 -8.12 18.60 -12.98
N ARG A 231 -8.10 19.94 -13.02
CA ARG A 231 -9.01 20.79 -12.23
C ARG A 231 -10.46 20.69 -12.68
N ASP A 232 -10.72 20.38 -13.95
CA ASP A 232 -12.08 20.23 -14.52
C ASP A 232 -12.63 18.81 -14.31
N LEU A 233 -11.77 17.89 -13.87
CA LEU A 233 -12.13 16.48 -13.70
C LEU A 233 -13.28 16.24 -12.71
N PRO A 234 -13.37 16.88 -11.53
CA PRO A 234 -14.43 16.59 -10.57
C PRO A 234 -15.84 16.79 -11.14
N ASP A 235 -16.06 17.88 -11.89
CA ASP A 235 -17.37 18.18 -12.49
C ASP A 235 -17.70 17.25 -13.66
N ALA A 236 -16.69 16.93 -14.48
CA ALA A 236 -16.86 15.97 -15.58
C ALA A 236 -17.17 14.57 -15.04
N LEU A 237 -16.47 14.14 -13.98
CA LEU A 237 -16.72 12.86 -13.33
C LEU A 237 -18.11 12.82 -12.67
N ALA A 238 -18.53 13.89 -12.01
CA ALA A 238 -19.86 13.94 -11.38
C ALA A 238 -21.00 13.84 -12.43
N ARG A 239 -20.84 14.44 -13.60
CA ARG A 239 -21.80 14.26 -14.71
C ARG A 239 -21.83 12.80 -15.17
N ALA A 240 -20.67 12.22 -15.46
CA ALA A 240 -20.58 10.83 -15.93
C ALA A 240 -21.12 9.82 -14.88
N VAL A 241 -20.93 10.09 -13.58
CA VAL A 241 -21.51 9.29 -12.49
C VAL A 241 -23.03 9.38 -12.49
N ARG A 242 -23.64 10.57 -12.68
CA ARG A 242 -25.11 10.71 -12.77
C ARG A 242 -25.67 9.98 -14.00
N ASP A 243 -25.01 10.10 -15.14
CA ASP A 243 -25.41 9.39 -16.36
C ASP A 243 -25.33 7.87 -16.15
N ALA A 244 -24.27 7.39 -15.50
CA ALA A 244 -24.07 6.00 -15.17
C ALA A 244 -25.10 5.47 -14.15
N LEU A 245 -25.48 6.28 -13.14
CA LEU A 245 -26.55 5.96 -12.19
C LEU A 245 -27.91 5.79 -12.88
N ALA A 246 -28.18 6.56 -13.93
CA ALA A 246 -29.43 6.48 -14.69
C ALA A 246 -29.44 5.30 -15.68
N ALA A 247 -28.27 4.91 -16.23
CA ALA A 247 -28.18 3.95 -17.32
C ALA A 247 -27.88 2.51 -16.90
N HIS A 248 -27.30 2.30 -15.72
CA HIS A 248 -26.79 1.00 -15.27
C HIS A 248 -27.12 0.71 -13.81
N ASP A 249 -27.18 -0.56 -13.44
CA ASP A 249 -27.35 -1.03 -12.05
C ASP A 249 -26.00 -1.35 -11.37
N GLY A 250 -26.02 -1.36 -10.03
CA GLY A 250 -24.87 -1.70 -9.19
C GLY A 250 -24.11 -0.48 -8.67
N ASP A 251 -23.15 -0.71 -7.81
CA ASP A 251 -22.32 0.33 -7.21
C ASP A 251 -21.31 0.90 -8.22
N ILE A 252 -20.96 2.15 -8.03
CA ILE A 252 -19.98 2.86 -8.85
C ILE A 252 -18.68 3.04 -8.08
N LEU A 253 -17.54 2.70 -8.70
CA LEU A 253 -16.21 3.08 -8.26
C LEU A 253 -15.64 4.14 -9.20
N ALA A 254 -15.40 5.33 -8.68
CA ALA A 254 -14.95 6.47 -9.47
C ALA A 254 -13.51 6.88 -9.07
N PHE A 255 -12.59 6.95 -10.04
CA PHE A 255 -11.18 7.23 -9.81
C PHE A 255 -10.82 8.70 -10.01
N LEU A 256 -10.20 9.29 -8.99
CA LEU A 256 -9.76 10.68 -8.91
C LEU A 256 -8.30 10.76 -8.43
N PRO A 257 -7.53 11.80 -8.78
CA PRO A 257 -6.11 11.87 -8.44
C PRO A 257 -5.85 12.07 -6.94
N GLY A 258 -6.74 12.73 -6.20
CA GLY A 258 -6.49 13.01 -4.79
C GLY A 258 -7.70 13.49 -4.01
N MET A 259 -7.49 13.74 -2.70
CA MET A 259 -8.55 14.12 -1.76
C MET A 259 -9.25 15.46 -2.14
N GLY A 260 -8.52 16.41 -2.71
CA GLY A 260 -9.11 17.68 -3.16
C GLY A 260 -10.15 17.49 -4.25
N GLU A 261 -9.83 16.64 -5.23
CA GLU A 261 -10.73 16.27 -6.33
C GLU A 261 -11.89 15.41 -5.82
N ILE A 262 -11.64 14.49 -4.87
CA ILE A 262 -12.68 13.69 -4.22
C ILE A 262 -13.72 14.59 -3.54
N ARG A 263 -13.29 15.57 -2.74
CA ARG A 263 -14.20 16.48 -2.04
C ARG A 263 -15.04 17.31 -3.01
N ARG A 264 -14.43 17.86 -4.06
CA ARG A 264 -15.17 18.62 -5.09
C ARG A 264 -16.19 17.74 -5.82
N ALA A 265 -15.79 16.53 -6.22
CA ALA A 265 -16.71 15.58 -6.85
C ALA A 265 -17.82 15.15 -5.89
N GLN A 266 -17.54 14.97 -4.59
CA GLN A 266 -18.53 14.65 -3.58
C GLN A 266 -19.59 15.76 -3.47
N SER A 267 -19.15 17.03 -3.35
CA SER A 267 -20.09 18.17 -3.33
C SER A 267 -20.87 18.28 -4.64
N ALA A 268 -20.23 18.05 -5.79
CA ALA A 268 -20.91 18.06 -7.08
C ALA A 268 -21.93 16.91 -7.24
N LEU A 269 -21.86 15.85 -6.45
CA LEU A 269 -22.78 14.71 -6.45
C LEU A 269 -23.88 14.81 -5.39
N ASP A 270 -23.99 15.92 -4.68
CA ASP A 270 -25.09 16.12 -3.73
C ASP A 270 -26.44 15.90 -4.42
N GLY A 271 -27.33 15.17 -3.75
CA GLY A 271 -28.66 14.86 -4.26
C GLY A 271 -28.71 13.87 -5.45
N CYS A 272 -27.63 13.12 -5.73
CA CYS A 272 -27.59 12.17 -6.84
C CYS A 272 -28.42 10.88 -6.63
N GLY A 273 -29.05 10.71 -5.47
CA GLY A 273 -29.87 9.53 -5.16
C GLY A 273 -29.09 8.29 -4.72
N ALA A 274 -27.77 8.40 -4.55
CA ALA A 274 -26.90 7.33 -4.07
C ALA A 274 -26.08 7.77 -2.87
N LEU A 275 -25.54 6.81 -2.10
CA LEU A 275 -24.64 7.07 -0.98
C LEU A 275 -23.23 7.35 -1.50
N VAL A 276 -22.76 8.59 -1.44
CA VAL A 276 -21.45 9.00 -1.92
C VAL A 276 -20.42 8.88 -0.79
N LEU A 277 -19.43 7.99 -0.96
CA LEU A 277 -18.42 7.65 0.04
C LEU A 277 -17.01 7.93 -0.48
N PRO A 278 -16.19 8.71 0.23
CA PRO A 278 -14.79 8.88 -0.11
C PRO A 278 -13.95 7.67 0.34
N LEU A 279 -12.94 7.28 -0.45
CA LEU A 279 -11.96 6.26 -0.11
C LEU A 279 -10.54 6.77 -0.38
N HIS A 280 -9.82 7.13 0.67
CA HIS A 280 -8.48 7.69 0.60
C HIS A 280 -7.65 7.26 1.81
N GLY A 281 -6.34 7.11 1.63
CA GLY A 281 -5.43 6.66 2.70
C GLY A 281 -5.35 7.57 3.94
N ASP A 282 -5.69 8.85 3.79
CA ASP A 282 -5.66 9.85 4.89
C ASP A 282 -6.96 9.89 5.71
N LEU A 283 -7.99 9.19 5.30
CA LEU A 283 -9.25 9.15 6.05
C LEU A 283 -9.11 8.33 7.33
N PRO A 284 -9.91 8.63 8.37
CA PRO A 284 -10.01 7.76 9.54
C PRO A 284 -10.41 6.33 9.15
N PRO A 285 -9.92 5.31 9.88
CA PRO A 285 -10.24 3.90 9.57
C PRO A 285 -11.74 3.62 9.45
N ALA A 286 -12.56 4.20 10.33
CA ALA A 286 -14.00 4.02 10.28
C ALA A 286 -14.67 4.54 8.99
N GLU A 287 -14.14 5.62 8.41
CA GLU A 287 -14.64 6.15 7.13
C GLU A 287 -14.19 5.27 5.97
N GLN A 288 -12.95 4.77 6.00
CA GLN A 288 -12.45 3.81 5.02
C GLN A 288 -13.27 2.52 5.05
N ASP A 289 -13.55 1.98 6.24
CA ASP A 289 -14.36 0.78 6.44
C ASP A 289 -15.78 0.95 5.90
N ARG A 290 -16.40 2.13 6.04
CA ARG A 290 -17.72 2.42 5.47
C ARG A 290 -17.73 2.28 3.95
N ALA A 291 -16.68 2.73 3.26
CA ALA A 291 -16.57 2.60 1.80
C ALA A 291 -16.33 1.15 1.34
N LEU A 292 -15.71 0.33 2.20
CA LEU A 292 -15.37 -1.06 1.90
C LEU A 292 -16.46 -2.08 2.27
N ARG A 293 -17.44 -1.70 3.12
CA ARG A 293 -18.53 -2.58 3.50
C ARG A 293 -19.72 -2.47 2.55
N PRO A 294 -20.46 -3.55 2.30
CA PRO A 294 -21.77 -3.48 1.64
C PRO A 294 -22.71 -2.51 2.34
N ALA A 295 -23.64 -1.92 1.61
CA ALA A 295 -24.70 -1.08 2.14
C ALA A 295 -26.02 -1.44 1.45
N ASP A 296 -27.14 -1.17 2.13
CA ASP A 296 -28.48 -1.42 1.57
C ASP A 296 -28.82 -0.42 0.45
N GLN A 297 -28.20 0.75 0.48
CA GLN A 297 -28.36 1.78 -0.53
C GLN A 297 -27.23 1.68 -1.56
N ARG A 298 -27.57 1.92 -2.83
CA ARG A 298 -26.61 2.03 -3.93
C ARG A 298 -25.52 3.06 -3.62
N ARG A 299 -24.27 2.72 -3.90
CA ARG A 299 -23.09 3.53 -3.52
C ARG A 299 -22.35 4.08 -4.72
N VAL A 300 -21.76 5.26 -4.50
CA VAL A 300 -20.70 5.84 -5.34
C VAL A 300 -19.46 5.99 -4.48
N VAL A 301 -18.46 5.16 -4.72
CA VAL A 301 -17.18 5.22 -3.99
C VAL A 301 -16.20 6.06 -4.80
N LEU A 302 -15.82 7.22 -4.26
CA LEU A 302 -14.84 8.13 -4.86
C LEU A 302 -13.46 7.79 -4.32
N ALA A 303 -12.59 7.23 -5.15
CA ALA A 303 -11.31 6.69 -4.72
C ALA A 303 -10.12 7.26 -5.50
N THR A 304 -8.93 7.15 -4.91
CA THR A 304 -7.66 7.32 -5.64
C THR A 304 -7.15 5.95 -6.10
N SER A 305 -5.90 5.88 -6.56
CA SER A 305 -5.23 4.62 -6.90
C SER A 305 -5.23 3.58 -5.74
N ILE A 306 -5.66 3.95 -4.54
CA ILE A 306 -5.80 3.03 -3.40
C ILE A 306 -6.79 1.88 -3.69
N ALA A 307 -7.79 2.12 -4.53
CA ALA A 307 -8.76 1.11 -4.95
C ALA A 307 -8.38 0.44 -6.30
N GLU A 308 -7.18 0.66 -6.81
CA GLU A 308 -6.73 0.13 -8.10
C GLU A 308 -6.31 -1.33 -8.01
N THR A 309 -5.64 -1.75 -6.92
CA THR A 309 -5.05 -3.08 -6.76
C THR A 309 -5.60 -3.83 -5.55
N SER A 310 -4.96 -3.81 -4.43
CA SER A 310 -5.12 -4.70 -3.27
C SER A 310 -6.48 -4.64 -2.52
N LEU A 311 -7.32 -3.62 -2.75
CA LEU A 311 -8.60 -3.49 -2.05
C LEU A 311 -9.77 -4.00 -2.89
N THR A 312 -10.70 -4.70 -2.27
CA THR A 312 -11.96 -5.09 -2.91
C THR A 312 -13.10 -4.22 -2.34
N VAL A 313 -13.80 -3.54 -3.24
CA VAL A 313 -15.06 -2.84 -2.93
C VAL A 313 -16.19 -3.73 -3.46
N PRO A 314 -16.96 -4.38 -2.57
CA PRO A 314 -18.03 -5.28 -3.00
C PRO A 314 -19.15 -4.54 -3.74
N GLY A 315 -19.85 -5.20 -4.64
CA GLY A 315 -21.03 -4.66 -5.35
C GLY A 315 -20.69 -3.72 -6.52
N VAL A 316 -19.40 -3.45 -6.77
CA VAL A 316 -18.99 -2.57 -7.89
C VAL A 316 -19.24 -3.26 -9.22
N ARG A 317 -20.06 -2.63 -10.06
CA ARG A 317 -20.35 -3.04 -11.45
C ARG A 317 -20.03 -1.95 -12.47
N ILE A 318 -19.80 -0.74 -11.99
CA ILE A 318 -19.49 0.40 -12.84
C ILE A 318 -18.20 1.07 -12.36
N VAL A 319 -17.30 1.32 -13.29
CA VAL A 319 -16.10 2.11 -13.05
C VAL A 319 -16.19 3.41 -13.87
N VAL A 320 -15.98 4.54 -13.22
CA VAL A 320 -15.80 5.84 -13.88
C VAL A 320 -14.38 6.29 -13.64
N ASP A 321 -13.55 6.28 -14.69
CA ASP A 321 -12.12 6.55 -14.56
C ASP A 321 -11.76 7.92 -15.09
N GLY A 322 -11.20 8.77 -14.22
CA GLY A 322 -10.70 10.10 -14.58
C GLY A 322 -9.42 10.09 -15.41
N GLY A 323 -8.67 8.99 -15.44
CA GLY A 323 -7.43 8.86 -16.20
C GLY A 323 -6.21 9.57 -15.60
N TRP A 324 -6.28 9.96 -14.33
CA TRP A 324 -5.22 10.65 -13.62
C TRP A 324 -4.87 9.96 -12.31
N ARG A 325 -3.61 10.17 -11.86
CA ARG A 325 -3.12 9.77 -10.53
C ARG A 325 -2.11 10.77 -9.99
N ARG A 326 -1.85 10.71 -8.69
CA ARG A 326 -0.71 11.38 -8.05
C ARG A 326 0.41 10.37 -7.83
N THR A 327 1.60 10.75 -8.24
CA THR A 327 2.82 9.94 -8.14
C THR A 327 3.94 10.79 -7.55
N PRO A 328 4.75 10.27 -6.62
CA PRO A 328 5.97 10.92 -6.16
C PRO A 328 6.92 11.14 -7.35
N ARG A 329 7.48 12.34 -7.46
CA ARG A 329 8.52 12.68 -8.43
C ARG A 329 9.57 13.57 -7.81
N LEU A 330 10.83 13.35 -8.18
CA LEU A 330 11.91 14.23 -7.79
C LEU A 330 11.71 15.62 -8.39
N ASP A 331 11.66 16.63 -7.53
CA ASP A 331 11.76 18.03 -7.92
C ASP A 331 13.23 18.42 -7.97
N ALA A 332 13.79 18.54 -9.17
CA ALA A 332 15.21 18.84 -9.36
C ALA A 332 15.63 20.20 -8.75
N ALA A 333 14.70 21.14 -8.58
CA ALA A 333 15.00 22.45 -8.00
C ALA A 333 15.19 22.40 -6.49
N THR A 334 14.49 21.50 -5.79
CA THR A 334 14.54 21.40 -4.32
C THR A 334 15.29 20.16 -3.84
N GLY A 335 15.53 19.17 -4.71
CA GLY A 335 16.06 17.86 -4.34
C GLY A 335 15.11 17.04 -3.46
N LEU A 336 13.83 17.43 -3.37
CA LEU A 336 12.80 16.76 -2.59
C LEU A 336 11.76 16.10 -3.52
N THR A 337 11.16 15.05 -3.02
CA THR A 337 10.07 14.39 -3.74
C THR A 337 8.77 15.18 -3.57
N ARG A 338 8.09 15.48 -4.69
CA ARG A 338 6.76 16.11 -4.72
C ARG A 338 5.76 15.21 -5.42
N LEU A 339 4.49 15.30 -5.00
CA LEU A 339 3.39 14.62 -5.68
C LEU A 339 3.02 15.37 -6.95
N ALA A 340 3.28 14.76 -8.11
CA ALA A 340 2.84 15.24 -9.42
C ALA A 340 1.55 14.55 -9.85
N THR A 341 0.61 15.30 -10.45
CA THR A 341 -0.59 14.74 -11.06
C THR A 341 -0.28 14.39 -12.52
N LEU A 342 -0.35 13.10 -12.83
CA LEU A 342 0.03 12.55 -14.14
C LEU A 342 -1.08 11.69 -14.72
N ARG A 343 -1.05 11.48 -16.05
CA ARG A 343 -1.87 10.47 -16.72
C ARG A 343 -1.43 9.08 -16.28
N ILE A 344 -2.38 8.17 -16.19
CA ILE A 344 -2.13 6.74 -15.90
C ILE A 344 -1.63 6.02 -17.14
N SER A 345 -1.04 4.85 -16.97
CA SER A 345 -0.71 3.92 -18.04
C SER A 345 -1.95 3.17 -18.57
N ARG A 346 -1.80 2.48 -19.71
CA ARG A 346 -2.85 1.58 -20.21
C ARG A 346 -3.11 0.43 -19.25
N ALA A 347 -2.05 -0.16 -18.69
CA ALA A 347 -2.16 -1.23 -17.71
C ALA A 347 -2.96 -0.78 -16.47
N ALA A 348 -2.69 0.40 -15.92
CA ALA A 348 -3.47 0.95 -14.81
C ALA A 348 -4.94 1.20 -15.20
N ALA A 349 -5.21 1.71 -16.41
CA ALA A 349 -6.57 1.89 -16.91
C ALA A 349 -7.32 0.56 -17.04
N ASP A 350 -6.65 -0.50 -17.47
CA ASP A 350 -7.23 -1.84 -17.59
C ASP A 350 -7.47 -2.48 -16.21
N GLN A 351 -6.55 -2.30 -15.26
CA GLN A 351 -6.74 -2.74 -13.87
C GLN A 351 -7.94 -2.06 -13.21
N ARG A 352 -8.10 -0.73 -13.39
CA ARG A 352 -9.26 0.01 -12.90
C ARG A 352 -10.55 -0.48 -13.55
N ALA A 353 -10.57 -0.67 -14.87
CA ALA A 353 -11.73 -1.21 -15.58
C ALA A 353 -12.11 -2.60 -15.07
N GLY A 354 -11.12 -3.47 -14.81
CA GLY A 354 -11.31 -4.80 -14.27
C GLY A 354 -12.04 -4.85 -12.91
N ARG A 355 -12.08 -3.72 -12.17
CA ARG A 355 -12.86 -3.64 -10.92
C ARG A 355 -14.36 -3.81 -11.14
N ALA A 356 -14.88 -3.44 -12.31
CA ALA A 356 -16.29 -3.61 -12.66
C ALA A 356 -16.67 -5.07 -12.95
N GLY A 357 -15.71 -5.91 -13.33
CA GLY A 357 -15.94 -7.31 -13.74
C GLY A 357 -15.64 -8.36 -12.67
N ARG A 358 -15.60 -8.02 -11.38
CA ARG A 358 -15.23 -8.98 -10.33
C ARG A 358 -16.34 -9.94 -9.92
N GLU A 359 -17.56 -9.46 -9.81
CA GLU A 359 -18.70 -10.21 -9.29
C GLU A 359 -19.74 -10.54 -10.38
N ALA A 360 -19.82 -9.71 -11.42
CA ALA A 360 -20.74 -9.87 -12.55
C ALA A 360 -20.22 -9.05 -13.74
N PRO A 361 -20.81 -9.18 -14.94
CA PRO A 361 -20.51 -8.31 -16.08
C PRO A 361 -20.69 -6.84 -15.73
N GLY A 362 -19.74 -6.01 -16.14
CA GLY A 362 -19.67 -4.61 -15.73
C GLY A 362 -19.40 -3.64 -16.86
N VAL A 363 -19.31 -2.34 -16.49
CA VAL A 363 -19.07 -1.24 -17.42
C VAL A 363 -17.92 -0.37 -16.89
N ALA A 364 -17.02 0.04 -17.77
CA ALA A 364 -15.96 1.02 -17.48
C ALA A 364 -16.09 2.23 -18.42
N ILE A 365 -16.23 3.40 -17.82
CA ILE A 365 -16.38 4.69 -18.52
C ILE A 365 -15.08 5.47 -18.33
N ARG A 366 -14.30 5.61 -19.39
CA ARG A 366 -13.05 6.36 -19.41
C ARG A 366 -13.30 7.80 -19.84
N LEU A 367 -12.94 8.77 -18.99
CA LEU A 367 -13.19 10.20 -19.24
C LEU A 367 -12.12 10.82 -20.15
N TRP A 368 -11.65 10.06 -21.12
CA TRP A 368 -10.72 10.50 -22.18
C TRP A 368 -10.99 9.73 -23.47
N SER A 369 -10.49 10.29 -24.58
CA SER A 369 -10.72 9.74 -25.91
C SER A 369 -9.96 8.43 -26.16
N ALA A 370 -10.46 7.61 -27.07
CA ALA A 370 -9.76 6.42 -27.54
C ALA A 370 -8.41 6.76 -28.21
N ALA A 371 -8.30 7.96 -28.80
CA ALA A 371 -7.04 8.44 -29.39
C ALA A 371 -5.99 8.68 -28.30
N LEU A 372 -6.35 9.41 -27.23
CA LEU A 372 -5.46 9.61 -26.09
C LEU A 372 -5.08 8.28 -25.43
N HIS A 373 -6.04 7.34 -25.30
CA HIS A 373 -5.75 6.03 -24.72
C HIS A 373 -4.64 5.27 -25.48
N ARG A 374 -4.66 5.29 -26.83
CA ARG A 374 -3.60 4.67 -27.63
C ARG A 374 -2.23 5.30 -27.41
N GLY A 375 -2.19 6.61 -27.10
CA GLY A 375 -0.97 7.37 -26.82
C GLY A 375 -0.43 7.20 -25.39
N LEU A 376 -1.19 6.59 -24.45
CA LEU A 376 -0.71 6.37 -23.10
C LEU A 376 0.42 5.32 -23.08
N PRO A 377 1.39 5.43 -22.16
CA PRO A 377 2.39 4.40 -21.91
C PRO A 377 1.72 3.03 -21.66
N ALA A 378 2.35 1.95 -22.12
CA ALA A 378 1.82 0.60 -21.89
C ALA A 378 1.75 0.27 -20.41
N PHE A 379 2.84 0.53 -19.68
CA PHE A 379 3.00 0.29 -18.24
C PHE A 379 3.48 1.55 -17.53
N ASP A 380 3.32 1.58 -16.23
CA ASP A 380 3.92 2.61 -15.41
C ASP A 380 5.44 2.43 -15.36
N ARG A 381 6.13 3.54 -15.28
CA ARG A 381 7.58 3.50 -15.20
C ARG A 381 8.00 3.07 -13.79
N PRO A 382 8.95 2.10 -13.65
CA PRO A 382 9.47 1.71 -12.34
C PRO A 382 9.97 2.90 -11.53
N GLU A 383 9.66 2.94 -10.24
CA GLU A 383 10.02 4.07 -9.39
C GLU A 383 11.54 4.26 -9.28
N ILE A 384 12.31 3.18 -9.32
CA ILE A 384 13.79 3.22 -9.30
C ILE A 384 14.39 4.05 -10.44
N LEU A 385 13.67 4.22 -11.55
CA LEU A 385 14.11 5.01 -12.70
C LEU A 385 13.78 6.50 -12.60
N GLU A 386 12.96 6.92 -11.60
CA GLU A 386 12.41 8.27 -11.50
C GLU A 386 12.61 8.91 -10.11
N ALA A 387 12.87 8.10 -9.07
CA ALA A 387 13.00 8.55 -7.69
C ALA A 387 14.38 9.14 -7.40
N GLU A 388 14.46 9.84 -6.27
CA GLU A 388 15.71 10.22 -5.62
C GLU A 388 16.29 8.96 -4.94
N LEU A 389 17.56 8.64 -5.17
CA LEU A 389 18.13 7.35 -4.80
C LEU A 389 19.11 7.39 -3.61
N SER A 390 19.22 8.51 -2.87
CA SER A 390 20.16 8.58 -1.73
C SER A 390 19.78 7.62 -0.60
N GLY A 391 18.48 7.44 -0.35
CA GLY A 391 17.98 6.44 0.59
C GLY A 391 18.38 5.02 0.17
N LEU A 392 18.04 4.64 -1.06
CA LEU A 392 18.42 3.33 -1.62
C LEU A 392 19.94 3.10 -1.56
N ARG A 393 20.73 4.09 -1.98
CA ARG A 393 22.20 3.97 -1.96
C ARG A 393 22.75 3.79 -0.55
N LEU A 394 22.18 4.50 0.43
CA LEU A 394 22.54 4.34 1.83
C LEU A 394 22.18 2.95 2.35
N ASP A 395 21.00 2.44 2.00
CA ASP A 395 20.52 1.11 2.38
C ASP A 395 21.41 0.00 1.78
N CYS A 396 21.77 0.10 0.50
CA CYS A 396 22.74 -0.81 -0.12
C CYS A 396 24.11 -0.76 0.58
N ALA A 397 24.61 0.44 0.92
CA ALA A 397 25.86 0.59 1.65
C ALA A 397 25.80 0.01 3.07
N ALA A 398 24.66 0.12 3.74
CA ALA A 398 24.43 -0.48 5.05
C ALA A 398 24.35 -2.02 4.97
N TRP A 399 23.84 -2.55 3.88
CA TRP A 399 23.84 -3.98 3.56
C TRP A 399 25.25 -4.50 3.26
N GLY A 400 26.14 -3.67 2.74
CA GLY A 400 27.51 -4.03 2.37
C GLY A 400 27.70 -4.31 0.88
N ALA A 401 26.75 -3.92 0.03
CA ALA A 401 26.81 -4.12 -1.42
C ALA A 401 26.71 -2.79 -2.18
N ALA A 402 27.30 -2.74 -3.38
CA ALA A 402 26.99 -1.66 -4.30
C ALA A 402 25.67 -1.94 -5.03
N PRO A 403 24.91 -0.91 -5.44
CA PRO A 403 23.65 -1.15 -6.17
C PRO A 403 23.82 -1.96 -7.47
N ALA A 404 25.00 -1.89 -8.11
CA ALA A 404 25.30 -2.64 -9.32
C ALA A 404 25.49 -4.15 -9.07
N ASP A 405 25.79 -4.56 -7.84
CA ASP A 405 26.03 -5.95 -7.47
C ASP A 405 24.75 -6.67 -7.02
N LEU A 406 23.69 -5.91 -6.79
CA LEU A 406 22.40 -6.45 -6.34
C LEU A 406 21.46 -6.76 -7.52
N PRO A 407 20.69 -7.85 -7.45
CA PRO A 407 19.81 -8.28 -8.52
C PRO A 407 18.51 -7.47 -8.55
N PHE A 408 18.57 -6.21 -8.97
CA PHE A 408 17.39 -5.39 -9.17
C PHE A 408 16.61 -5.80 -10.44
N PRO A 409 15.27 -5.74 -10.41
CA PRO A 409 14.47 -5.95 -11.63
C PRO A 409 14.82 -4.95 -12.76
N ASP A 410 15.08 -3.68 -12.41
CA ASP A 410 15.66 -2.66 -13.27
C ASP A 410 16.87 -2.06 -12.59
N ALA A 411 17.99 -1.95 -13.30
CA ALA A 411 19.18 -1.32 -12.77
C ALA A 411 18.93 0.18 -12.48
N PRO A 412 19.33 0.67 -11.30
CA PRO A 412 19.21 2.09 -10.99
C PRO A 412 20.05 2.93 -11.98
N PRO A 413 19.57 4.11 -12.42
CA PRO A 413 20.30 4.94 -13.38
C PRO A 413 21.66 5.40 -12.82
N PRO A 414 22.78 5.21 -13.55
CA PRO A 414 24.10 5.57 -13.05
C PRO A 414 24.23 7.03 -12.61
N GLY A 415 23.60 7.97 -13.34
CA GLY A 415 23.61 9.39 -12.97
C GLY A 415 22.86 9.68 -11.67
N ALA A 416 21.76 8.96 -11.39
CA ALA A 416 21.04 9.10 -10.13
C ALA A 416 21.83 8.52 -8.94
N ILE A 417 22.53 7.40 -9.16
CA ILE A 417 23.44 6.83 -8.14
C ILE A 417 24.61 7.77 -7.86
N ALA A 418 25.26 8.36 -8.89
CA ALA A 418 26.34 9.31 -8.70
C ALA A 418 25.88 10.56 -7.90
N ALA A 419 24.68 11.09 -8.19
CA ALA A 419 24.10 12.19 -7.43
C ALA A 419 23.81 11.80 -5.97
N ALA A 420 23.30 10.58 -5.74
CA ALA A 420 23.08 10.02 -4.42
C ALA A 420 24.40 9.87 -3.62
N GLU A 421 25.45 9.38 -4.25
CA GLU A 421 26.78 9.23 -3.64
C GLU A 421 27.38 10.57 -3.26
N ALA A 422 27.30 11.57 -4.15
CA ALA A 422 27.76 12.92 -3.87
C ALA A 422 27.04 13.52 -2.64
N LEU A 423 25.71 13.39 -2.57
CA LEU A 423 24.92 13.83 -1.42
C LEU A 423 25.32 13.09 -0.14
N LEU A 424 25.46 11.77 -0.19
CA LEU A 424 25.82 10.97 0.98
C LEU A 424 27.24 11.26 1.48
N ALA A 425 28.16 11.57 0.57
CA ALA A 425 29.51 12.03 0.93
C ALA A 425 29.48 13.41 1.59
N GLU A 426 28.70 14.37 1.05
CA GLU A 426 28.50 15.69 1.66
C GLU A 426 27.91 15.60 3.07
N LEU A 427 26.96 14.70 3.29
CA LEU A 427 26.37 14.43 4.60
C LEU A 427 27.27 13.62 5.55
N GLY A 428 28.46 13.18 5.09
CA GLY A 428 29.38 12.34 5.86
C GLY A 428 28.89 10.90 6.06
N ALA A 429 27.86 10.47 5.31
CA ALA A 429 27.33 9.10 5.38
C ALA A 429 28.21 8.09 4.63
N LEU A 430 28.89 8.53 3.57
CA LEU A 430 29.88 7.74 2.84
C LEU A 430 31.26 8.40 2.93
N ALA A 431 32.31 7.57 3.00
CA ALA A 431 33.68 7.96 2.87
C ALA A 431 34.37 6.98 1.91
N ASP A 432 34.96 7.49 0.84
CA ASP A 432 35.61 6.68 -0.22
C ASP A 432 34.68 5.55 -0.75
N GLY A 433 33.39 5.87 -0.94
CA GLY A 433 32.38 4.93 -1.41
C GLY A 433 31.84 3.95 -0.36
N ASN A 434 32.45 3.89 0.82
CA ASN A 434 32.08 2.99 1.91
C ASN A 434 31.21 3.69 2.96
N ILE A 435 30.35 2.93 3.63
CA ILE A 435 29.50 3.49 4.67
C ILE A 435 30.32 3.88 5.92
N SER A 436 30.16 5.11 6.36
CA SER A 436 30.78 5.64 7.58
C SER A 436 30.06 5.17 8.85
N ALA A 437 30.62 5.44 10.03
CA ALA A 437 29.94 5.24 11.31
C ALA A 437 28.67 6.10 11.40
N LEU A 438 28.70 7.34 10.89
CA LEU A 438 27.54 8.22 10.80
C LEU A 438 26.49 7.66 9.83
N GLY A 439 26.92 7.18 8.65
CA GLY A 439 26.03 6.55 7.66
C GLY A 439 25.27 5.35 8.23
N ARG A 440 25.93 4.48 8.99
CA ARG A 440 25.26 3.35 9.68
C ARG A 440 24.21 3.83 10.69
N ARG A 441 24.47 4.92 11.40
CA ARG A 441 23.48 5.53 12.31
C ARG A 441 22.32 6.13 11.51
N MET A 442 22.58 6.81 10.39
CA MET A 442 21.56 7.37 9.51
C MET A 442 20.64 6.28 8.93
N ALA A 443 21.20 5.17 8.45
CA ALA A 443 20.43 4.03 7.94
C ALA A 443 19.47 3.47 8.99
N ARG A 444 19.89 3.36 10.26
CA ARG A 444 19.06 2.88 11.37
C ARG A 444 17.90 3.84 11.69
N ILE A 445 18.07 5.14 11.49
CA ILE A 445 16.98 6.12 11.66
C ILE A 445 15.84 5.82 10.66
N GLY A 446 16.18 5.43 9.42
CA GLY A 446 15.22 5.08 8.39
C GLY A 446 14.34 6.26 7.98
N ALA A 447 14.92 7.45 7.94
CA ALA A 447 14.41 8.67 7.33
C ALA A 447 15.24 8.99 6.08
N HIS A 448 14.75 9.90 5.24
CA HIS A 448 15.55 10.45 4.14
C HIS A 448 16.93 10.91 4.67
N PRO A 449 18.06 10.64 3.99
CA PRO A 449 19.40 10.93 4.51
C PRO A 449 19.62 12.36 5.02
N ARG A 450 19.05 13.38 4.37
CA ARG A 450 19.09 14.78 4.85
C ARG A 450 18.44 14.93 6.22
N LEU A 451 17.29 14.27 6.44
CA LEU A 451 16.58 14.32 7.72
C LEU A 451 17.31 13.50 8.79
N ALA A 452 17.85 12.35 8.41
CA ALA A 452 18.65 11.51 9.32
C ALA A 452 19.90 12.25 9.80
N ALA A 453 20.59 12.96 8.89
CA ALA A 453 21.73 13.81 9.25
C ALA A 453 21.34 14.93 10.24
N MET A 454 20.23 15.65 9.96
CA MET A 454 19.69 16.68 10.86
C MET A 454 19.35 16.10 12.25
N LEU A 455 18.67 14.97 12.29
CA LEU A 455 18.29 14.29 13.54
C LEU A 455 19.52 13.90 14.37
N LEU A 456 20.60 13.45 13.74
CA LEU A 456 21.80 13.01 14.41
C LEU A 456 22.78 14.13 14.74
N ALA A 457 22.60 15.32 14.16
CA ALA A 457 23.38 16.54 14.48
C ALA A 457 22.91 17.22 15.77
N ALA A 458 21.74 16.88 16.30
CA ALA A 458 21.23 17.45 17.54
C ALA A 458 21.99 16.91 18.76
N GLU A 459 22.61 17.81 19.53
CA GLU A 459 23.54 17.45 20.62
C GLU A 459 22.81 17.17 21.93
N ASP A 460 21.77 17.96 22.25
CA ASP A 460 21.02 17.87 23.50
C ASP A 460 19.59 17.32 23.31
N ASP A 461 18.90 17.07 24.40
CA ASP A 461 17.54 16.50 24.37
C ASP A 461 16.51 17.47 23.79
N ALA A 462 16.69 18.78 23.99
CA ALA A 462 15.79 19.80 23.42
C ALA A 462 15.96 19.88 21.90
N GLY A 463 17.20 19.90 21.42
CA GLY A 463 17.52 19.85 20.00
C GLY A 463 17.03 18.57 19.34
N ARG A 464 17.19 17.40 19.99
CA ARG A 464 16.65 16.11 19.48
C ARG A 464 15.14 16.13 19.39
N ALA A 465 14.46 16.70 20.38
CA ALA A 465 13.01 16.83 20.36
C ALA A 465 12.54 17.73 19.20
N LEU A 466 13.17 18.89 19.03
CA LEU A 466 12.88 19.82 17.94
C LEU A 466 13.18 19.21 16.57
N ALA A 467 14.34 18.58 16.40
CA ALA A 467 14.71 17.90 15.15
C ALA A 467 13.71 16.81 14.78
N ALA A 468 13.22 16.02 15.76
CA ALA A 468 12.21 15.01 15.55
C ALA A 468 10.85 15.60 15.10
N ASP A 469 10.44 16.75 15.68
CA ASP A 469 9.23 17.47 15.30
C ASP A 469 9.35 18.03 13.87
N ILE A 470 10.49 18.60 13.51
CA ILE A 470 10.77 19.12 12.17
C ILE A 470 10.78 17.96 11.16
N ALA A 471 11.50 16.87 11.43
CA ALA A 471 11.55 15.72 10.54
C ALA A 471 10.14 15.15 10.27
N ALA A 472 9.34 14.99 11.33
CA ALA A 472 7.96 14.52 11.21
C ALA A 472 7.06 15.48 10.42
N LEU A 473 7.24 16.80 10.58
CA LEU A 473 6.52 17.81 9.78
C LEU A 473 6.88 17.76 8.29
N LEU A 474 8.15 17.50 7.97
CA LEU A 474 8.62 17.45 6.57
C LEU A 474 8.20 16.17 5.85
N GLU A 475 8.03 15.07 6.57
CA GLU A 475 7.59 13.79 5.97
C GLU A 475 6.08 13.61 5.93
N GLU A 476 5.37 14.14 6.91
CA GLU A 476 3.92 14.00 6.98
C GLU A 476 3.23 15.15 6.23
N ARG A 477 1.94 14.98 6.00
CA ARG A 477 1.14 16.01 5.35
C ARG A 477 1.05 17.25 6.22
N ASP A 478 1.23 18.45 5.63
CA ASP A 478 1.08 19.73 6.28
C ASP A 478 -0.27 19.81 7.04
N PRO A 479 -0.24 20.14 8.33
CA PRO A 479 -1.45 20.27 9.13
C PRO A 479 -2.32 21.47 8.75
N PHE A 480 -1.75 22.50 8.10
CA PHE A 480 -2.51 23.66 7.62
C PHE A 480 -2.92 23.48 6.17
N ARG A 481 -4.15 23.91 5.84
CA ARG A 481 -4.72 23.79 4.50
C ARG A 481 -5.26 25.14 4.05
N GLY A 482 -4.85 25.59 2.88
CA GLY A 482 -5.40 26.78 2.25
C GLY A 482 -4.44 27.45 1.28
N PRO A 483 -4.95 28.33 0.40
CA PRO A 483 -4.13 29.01 -0.60
C PRO A 483 -3.14 30.03 0.01
N HIS A 484 -3.31 30.39 1.27
CA HIS A 484 -2.50 31.38 2.00
C HIS A 484 -1.60 30.73 3.07
N THR A 485 -1.38 29.42 3.01
CA THR A 485 -0.50 28.74 3.97
C THR A 485 0.93 29.21 3.75
N GLN A 486 1.48 29.93 4.74
CA GLN A 486 2.87 30.41 4.71
C GLN A 486 3.86 29.25 4.78
N SER A 487 5.06 29.45 4.23
CA SER A 487 6.15 28.44 4.29
C SER A 487 6.83 28.37 5.67
N ASP A 488 6.53 29.30 6.57
CA ASP A 488 7.12 29.35 7.91
C ASP A 488 6.76 28.09 8.72
N ILE A 489 7.78 27.44 9.28
CA ILE A 489 7.64 26.24 10.12
C ILE A 489 7.16 26.57 11.54
N GLY A 490 7.36 27.78 12.04
CA GLY A 490 7.03 28.22 13.39
C GLY A 490 5.57 27.96 13.79
N PRO A 491 4.58 28.39 13.00
CA PRO A 491 3.16 28.10 13.28
C PRO A 491 2.85 26.59 13.33
N ARG A 492 3.57 25.76 12.54
CA ARG A 492 3.39 24.30 12.52
C ARG A 492 3.92 23.66 13.79
N LEU A 493 5.08 24.11 14.27
CA LEU A 493 5.65 23.68 15.55
C LEU A 493 4.74 24.09 16.73
N ALA A 494 4.25 25.32 16.75
CA ALA A 494 3.29 25.79 17.77
C ALA A 494 2.00 24.94 17.76
N ALA A 495 1.49 24.55 16.59
CA ALA A 495 0.34 23.67 16.48
C ALA A 495 0.63 22.26 17.01
N LEU A 496 1.86 21.75 16.88
CA LEU A 496 2.27 20.50 17.50
C LEU A 496 2.29 20.61 19.04
N GLU A 497 2.77 21.69 19.60
CA GLU A 497 2.81 21.90 21.06
C GLU A 497 1.40 21.98 21.66
N THR A 498 0.50 22.74 21.05
CA THR A 498 -0.86 23.01 21.55
C THR A 498 -1.86 21.88 21.26
N GLY A 499 -1.51 20.92 20.40
CA GLY A 499 -2.43 19.85 20.00
C GLY A 499 -3.38 20.21 18.86
N GLY A 500 -3.10 21.34 18.21
CA GLY A 500 -3.90 21.89 17.13
C GLY A 500 -4.86 22.95 17.62
N GLY A 501 -4.82 24.13 17.00
CA GLY A 501 -5.71 25.27 17.21
C GLY A 501 -5.97 25.95 15.88
N GLY A 502 -7.07 26.72 15.76
CA GLY A 502 -7.44 27.38 14.52
C GLY A 502 -7.73 26.39 13.37
N ASP A 503 -7.15 26.64 12.21
CA ASP A 503 -7.39 25.90 10.98
C ASP A 503 -6.55 24.60 10.82
N ALA A 504 -5.82 24.19 11.87
CA ALA A 504 -4.97 23.01 11.82
C ALA A 504 -5.79 21.69 11.83
N ASP A 505 -5.46 20.79 10.92
CA ASP A 505 -6.05 19.44 10.87
C ASP A 505 -5.56 18.60 12.06
N ARG A 506 -6.44 18.37 13.03
CA ARG A 506 -6.14 17.59 14.25
C ARG A 506 -5.66 16.17 13.93
N GLY A 507 -6.17 15.55 12.86
CA GLY A 507 -5.73 14.22 12.43
C GLY A 507 -4.29 14.24 11.91
N ALA A 508 -3.91 15.27 11.15
CA ALA A 508 -2.53 15.47 10.70
C ALA A 508 -1.60 15.71 11.91
N ILE A 509 -1.97 16.60 12.83
CA ILE A 509 -1.21 16.86 14.08
C ILE A 509 -0.96 15.54 14.85
N SER A 510 -2.00 14.73 15.03
CA SER A 510 -1.86 13.44 15.74
C SER A 510 -0.89 12.49 15.04
N ARG A 511 -0.90 12.42 13.70
CA ARG A 511 0.05 11.60 12.92
C ARG A 511 1.48 12.12 13.06
N ILE A 512 1.68 13.43 12.92
CA ILE A 512 2.99 14.08 13.05
C ILE A 512 3.58 13.82 14.44
N ARG A 513 2.79 13.99 15.51
CA ARG A 513 3.24 13.72 16.88
C ARG A 513 3.67 12.26 17.08
N ARG A 514 2.94 11.30 16.49
CA ARG A 514 3.32 9.88 16.55
C ARG A 514 4.62 9.63 15.79
N ALA A 515 4.80 10.21 14.60
CA ALA A 515 6.03 10.10 13.83
C ALA A 515 7.22 10.73 14.59
N ALA A 516 7.04 11.92 15.17
CA ALA A 516 8.06 12.57 16.01
C ALA A 516 8.45 11.71 17.23
N THR A 517 7.45 11.08 17.89
CA THR A 517 7.71 10.17 19.01
C THR A 517 8.55 8.96 18.58
N GLN A 518 8.31 8.42 17.39
CA GLN A 518 9.13 7.33 16.85
C GLN A 518 10.56 7.77 16.58
N TYR A 519 10.77 8.97 16.01
CA TYR A 519 12.12 9.51 15.82
C TYR A 519 12.85 9.72 17.14
N ARG A 520 12.20 10.29 18.16
CA ARG A 520 12.77 10.43 19.51
C ARG A 520 13.18 9.06 20.10
N GLY A 521 12.37 8.02 19.87
CA GLY A 521 12.69 6.66 20.30
C GLY A 521 13.92 6.06 19.60
N ARG A 522 14.19 6.44 18.35
CA ARG A 522 15.35 5.96 17.57
C ARG A 522 16.64 6.75 17.83
N LEU A 523 16.53 7.93 18.41
CA LEU A 523 17.67 8.78 18.79
C LEU A 523 18.25 8.44 20.16
N ARG A 524 17.56 7.63 20.96
CA ARG A 524 18.01 7.08 22.24
C ARG A 524 18.88 5.85 22.01
#